data_a90d2146eb1989fcc2ace01780d336b1
#
_entry.id   a90d2146eb1989fcc2ace01780d336b1
#
_cell.length_a   1.000
_cell.length_b   1.000
_cell.length_c   1.000
_cell.angle_alpha   90.00
_cell.angle_beta   90.00
_cell.angle_gamma   90.00
#
_symmetry.space_group_name_H-M   'P 1'
#
loop_
_entity.id
_entity.type
_entity.pdbx_description
1 polymer ?
#
loop_
_entity_poly.entity_id
_entity_poly.type
_entity_poly.pdbx_seq_one_letter_code
_entity_poly.pdbx_strand_id
1 'polypeptide(L)'
;KQQYASIGISLPILDWGRGKGRVRVARSNVDLVNTQAEQALKDFELNVCKMVRQFNLQAYRVAVAFKTDKTAERRHEVAKRLYILGKSTILDLNASITEKDRARRDYITALKTYWSLYYGIRSMTGYDFQNHCPIEESLPYK
;
A
#
# COMPACT_ATOMS: atom_id res chain seq x y z
N LYS A 1 -44.99 -39.42 35.46
CA LYS A 1 -44.46 -38.32 34.58
C LYS A 1 -44.47 -38.84 33.14
N GLN A 2 -45.39 -38.36 32.31
CA GLN A 2 -45.44 -38.73 30.90
C GLN A 2 -44.62 -37.69 30.14
N GLN A 3 -43.68 -38.13 29.33
CA GLN A 3 -42.89 -37.27 28.40
C GLN A 3 -43.37 -37.57 26.98
N TYR A 4 -43.78 -36.56 26.27
CA TYR A 4 -44.15 -36.65 24.87
C TYR A 4 -43.11 -35.95 24.00
N ALA A 5 -42.60 -36.62 22.98
CA ALA A 5 -41.80 -36.05 21.91
C ALA A 5 -42.60 -36.16 20.61
N SER A 6 -42.88 -35.05 19.93
CA SER A 6 -43.55 -35.03 18.64
C SER A 6 -42.59 -34.49 17.56
N ILE A 7 -42.43 -35.26 16.48
CA ILE A 7 -41.70 -34.83 15.27
C ILE A 7 -42.74 -34.57 14.20
N GLY A 8 -42.87 -33.33 13.77
CA GLY A 8 -43.78 -32.90 12.70
C GLY A 8 -43.01 -32.61 11.42
N ILE A 9 -43.39 -33.24 10.30
CA ILE A 9 -42.89 -32.90 8.95
C ILE A 9 -43.99 -32.11 8.25
N SER A 10 -43.75 -30.85 7.92
CA SER A 10 -44.65 -30.00 7.14
C SER A 10 -44.20 -29.98 5.67
N LEU A 11 -44.96 -30.65 4.81
CA LEU A 11 -44.75 -30.65 3.35
C LEU A 11 -45.81 -29.69 2.70
N PRO A 12 -45.40 -28.51 2.18
CA PRO A 12 -46.31 -27.65 1.46
C PRO A 12 -46.59 -28.22 0.07
N ILE A 13 -47.79 -28.80 -0.15
CA ILE A 13 -48.18 -29.46 -1.39
C ILE A 13 -48.55 -28.42 -2.48
N LEU A 14 -48.95 -27.20 -2.12
CA LEU A 14 -49.27 -26.09 -3.01
C LEU A 14 -48.49 -24.85 -2.60
N ASP A 15 -47.33 -24.63 -3.19
CA ASP A 15 -46.43 -23.50 -2.87
C ASP A 15 -46.54 -22.35 -3.89
N TRP A 16 -47.52 -22.36 -4.81
CA TRP A 16 -47.81 -21.32 -5.83
C TRP A 16 -46.51 -20.73 -6.44
N GLY A 17 -45.47 -21.54 -6.63
CA GLY A 17 -44.19 -21.12 -7.22
C GLY A 17 -43.20 -20.46 -6.25
N ARG A 18 -43.55 -20.31 -4.95
CA ARG A 18 -42.60 -19.73 -3.94
C ARG A 18 -41.32 -20.52 -3.82
N GLY A 19 -41.35 -21.86 -3.86
CA GLY A 19 -40.17 -22.72 -3.83
C GLY A 19 -39.26 -22.46 -5.03
N LYS A 20 -39.84 -22.36 -6.25
CA LYS A 20 -39.05 -22.01 -7.45
C LYS A 20 -38.47 -20.59 -7.36
N GLY A 21 -39.22 -19.64 -6.80
CA GLY A 21 -38.75 -18.27 -6.55
C GLY A 21 -37.54 -18.26 -5.60
N ARG A 22 -37.61 -18.98 -4.47
CA ARG A 22 -36.49 -19.08 -3.51
C ARG A 22 -35.23 -19.70 -4.14
N VAL A 23 -35.38 -20.77 -4.93
CA VAL A 23 -34.25 -21.39 -5.66
C VAL A 23 -33.65 -20.42 -6.66
N ARG A 24 -34.47 -19.65 -7.39
CA ARG A 24 -33.98 -18.62 -8.34
C ARG A 24 -33.19 -17.54 -7.63
N VAL A 25 -33.68 -17.01 -6.51
CA VAL A 25 -32.98 -16.01 -5.69
C VAL A 25 -31.69 -16.59 -5.14
N ALA A 26 -31.68 -17.84 -4.65
CA ALA A 26 -30.47 -18.50 -4.14
C ALA A 26 -29.41 -18.64 -5.26
N ARG A 27 -29.83 -19.03 -6.47
CA ARG A 27 -28.90 -19.11 -7.63
C ARG A 27 -28.34 -17.72 -7.99
N SER A 28 -29.19 -16.71 -8.09
CA SER A 28 -28.73 -15.33 -8.34
C SER A 28 -27.75 -14.83 -7.27
N ASN A 29 -27.95 -15.21 -6.01
CA ASN A 29 -27.02 -14.87 -4.93
C ASN A 29 -25.66 -15.59 -5.10
N VAL A 30 -25.66 -16.86 -5.52
CA VAL A 30 -24.42 -17.57 -5.84
C VAL A 30 -23.66 -16.91 -7.00
N ASP A 31 -24.38 -16.56 -8.09
CA ASP A 31 -23.80 -15.87 -9.23
C ASP A 31 -23.24 -14.49 -8.84
N LEU A 32 -23.95 -13.76 -7.97
CA LEU A 32 -23.48 -12.49 -7.42
C LEU A 32 -22.18 -12.65 -6.61
N VAL A 33 -22.15 -13.63 -5.70
CA VAL A 33 -20.95 -13.88 -4.87
C VAL A 33 -19.77 -14.31 -5.73
N ASN A 34 -19.97 -15.15 -6.74
CA ASN A 34 -18.92 -15.55 -7.68
C ASN A 34 -18.37 -14.33 -8.44
N THR A 35 -19.27 -13.48 -8.96
CA THR A 35 -18.85 -12.25 -9.66
C THR A 35 -18.09 -11.30 -8.73
N GLN A 36 -18.51 -11.18 -7.47
CA GLN A 36 -17.80 -10.38 -6.47
C GLN A 36 -16.41 -10.95 -6.15
N ALA A 37 -16.28 -12.27 -6.08
CA ALA A 37 -14.99 -12.92 -5.86
C ALA A 37 -14.03 -12.70 -7.04
N GLU A 38 -14.54 -12.84 -8.29
CA GLU A 38 -13.75 -12.54 -9.49
C GLU A 38 -13.32 -11.06 -9.55
N GLN A 39 -14.23 -10.15 -9.19
CA GLN A 39 -13.92 -8.73 -9.12
C GLN A 39 -12.83 -8.45 -8.08
N ALA A 40 -12.95 -9.01 -6.88
CA ALA A 40 -11.97 -8.84 -5.82
C ALA A 40 -10.57 -9.34 -6.23
N LEU A 41 -10.50 -10.46 -6.97
CA LEU A 41 -9.25 -10.98 -7.51
C LEU A 41 -8.60 -10.01 -8.51
N LYS A 42 -9.40 -9.50 -9.45
CA LYS A 42 -8.92 -8.51 -10.44
C LYS A 42 -8.45 -7.22 -9.77
N ASP A 43 -9.20 -6.74 -8.78
CA ASP A 43 -8.83 -5.54 -8.02
C ASP A 43 -7.52 -5.75 -7.24
N PHE A 44 -7.32 -6.94 -6.68
CA PHE A 44 -6.07 -7.31 -6.03
C PHE A 44 -4.89 -7.27 -7.01
N GLU A 45 -5.00 -7.93 -8.17
CA GLU A 45 -3.97 -7.94 -9.20
C GLU A 45 -3.62 -6.52 -9.69
N LEU A 46 -4.64 -5.70 -9.95
CA LEU A 46 -4.47 -4.30 -10.34
C LEU A 46 -3.75 -3.48 -9.25
N ASN A 47 -4.10 -3.68 -8.00
CA ASN A 47 -3.47 -2.99 -6.88
C ASN A 47 -2.00 -3.37 -6.73
N VAL A 48 -1.65 -4.65 -6.84
CA VAL A 48 -0.25 -5.11 -6.84
C VAL A 48 0.53 -4.48 -8.00
N CYS A 49 0.00 -4.54 -9.22
CA CYS A 49 0.64 -3.93 -10.39
C CYS A 49 0.87 -2.41 -10.21
N LYS A 50 -0.14 -1.70 -9.67
CA LYS A 50 -0.04 -0.28 -9.36
C LYS A 50 1.05 0.03 -8.35
N MET A 51 1.12 -0.75 -7.27
CA MET A 51 2.14 -0.57 -6.23
C MET A 51 3.55 -0.83 -6.77
N VAL A 52 3.75 -1.86 -7.59
CA VAL A 52 5.05 -2.14 -8.22
C VAL A 52 5.48 -1.00 -9.13
N ARG A 53 4.57 -0.44 -9.95
CA ARG A 53 4.87 0.73 -10.78
C ARG A 53 5.23 1.96 -9.94
N GLN A 54 4.50 2.20 -8.85
CA GLN A 54 4.81 3.29 -7.92
C GLN A 54 6.17 3.08 -7.24
N PHE A 55 6.51 1.86 -6.84
CA PHE A 55 7.79 1.52 -6.25
C PHE A 55 8.96 1.82 -7.22
N ASN A 56 8.86 1.39 -8.47
CA ASN A 56 9.88 1.65 -9.48
C ASN A 56 10.09 3.16 -9.73
N LEU A 57 8.99 3.92 -9.80
CA LEU A 57 9.07 5.37 -9.92
C LEU A 57 9.67 6.03 -8.66
N GLN A 58 9.34 5.50 -7.49
CA GLN A 58 9.83 6.04 -6.23
C GLN A 58 11.33 5.82 -6.05
N ALA A 59 11.89 4.72 -6.55
CA ALA A 59 13.34 4.49 -6.57
C ALA A 59 14.07 5.63 -7.31
N TYR A 60 13.55 6.04 -8.46
CA TYR A 60 14.09 7.19 -9.20
C TYR A 60 13.96 8.50 -8.43
N ARG A 61 12.80 8.74 -7.79
CA ARG A 61 12.57 9.94 -6.95
C ARG A 61 13.55 10.03 -5.79
N VAL A 62 13.86 8.91 -5.14
CA VAL A 62 14.87 8.87 -4.07
C VAL A 62 16.25 9.28 -4.61
N ALA A 63 16.65 8.76 -5.77
CA ALA A 63 17.94 9.12 -6.38
C ALA A 63 18.03 10.62 -6.73
N VAL A 64 16.94 11.20 -7.27
CA VAL A 64 16.86 12.63 -7.55
C VAL A 64 16.90 13.45 -6.26
N ALA A 65 16.09 13.10 -5.25
CA ALA A 65 16.06 13.81 -3.98
C ALA A 65 17.42 13.76 -3.26
N PHE A 66 18.13 12.63 -3.31
CA PHE A 66 19.50 12.52 -2.81
C PHE A 66 20.47 13.49 -3.49
N LYS A 67 20.43 13.59 -4.84
CA LYS A 67 21.25 14.53 -5.59
C LYS A 67 20.92 15.98 -5.22
N THR A 68 19.63 16.29 -5.07
CA THR A 68 19.15 17.61 -4.66
C THR A 68 19.64 17.98 -3.27
N ASP A 69 19.55 17.07 -2.29
CA ASP A 69 20.07 17.25 -0.94
C ASP A 69 21.58 17.55 -0.97
N LYS A 70 22.36 16.76 -1.70
CA LYS A 70 23.81 16.99 -1.84
C LYS A 70 24.16 18.31 -2.52
N THR A 71 23.36 18.74 -3.49
CA THR A 71 23.56 20.03 -4.15
C THR A 71 23.22 21.19 -3.23
N ALA A 72 22.14 21.10 -2.49
CA ALA A 72 21.73 22.12 -1.52
C ALA A 72 22.75 22.24 -0.37
N GLU A 73 23.30 21.13 0.10
CA GLU A 73 24.41 21.10 1.09
C GLU A 73 25.63 21.88 0.59
N ARG A 74 26.06 21.60 -0.65
CA ARG A 74 27.22 22.31 -1.27
C ARG A 74 26.93 23.80 -1.48
N ARG A 75 25.71 24.17 -1.90
CA ARG A 75 25.30 25.59 -2.04
C ARG A 75 25.37 26.31 -0.71
N HIS A 76 24.88 25.69 0.35
CA HIS A 76 24.97 26.26 1.70
C HIS A 76 26.42 26.48 2.14
N GLU A 77 27.32 25.54 1.90
CA GLU A 77 28.74 25.66 2.17
C GLU A 77 29.38 26.88 1.46
N VAL A 78 29.05 27.03 0.17
CA VAL A 78 29.52 28.19 -0.61
C VAL A 78 28.94 29.50 -0.08
N ALA A 79 27.63 29.56 0.17
CA ALA A 79 26.98 30.74 0.74
C ALA A 79 27.60 31.17 2.08
N LYS A 80 27.89 30.19 2.96
CA LYS A 80 28.56 30.42 4.23
C LYS A 80 29.97 31.02 4.06
N ARG A 81 30.76 30.47 3.13
CA ARG A 81 32.10 31.01 2.84
C ARG A 81 32.03 32.43 2.28
N LEU A 82 31.11 32.70 1.35
CA LEU A 82 30.93 34.05 0.78
C LEU A 82 30.47 35.05 1.84
N TYR A 83 29.61 34.65 2.77
CA TYR A 83 29.18 35.50 3.88
C TYR A 83 30.37 35.85 4.81
N ILE A 84 31.21 34.89 5.17
CA ILE A 84 32.41 35.12 5.99
C ILE A 84 33.38 36.09 5.31
N LEU A 85 33.48 36.02 3.97
CA LEU A 85 34.31 36.92 3.18
C LEU A 85 33.66 38.30 2.93
N GLY A 86 32.47 38.57 3.49
CA GLY A 86 31.74 39.82 3.25
C GLY A 86 31.18 39.98 1.84
N LYS A 87 31.15 38.91 1.03
CA LYS A 87 30.72 38.91 -0.39
C LYS A 87 29.26 38.46 -0.59
N SER A 88 28.54 38.18 0.47
CA SER A 88 27.12 37.76 0.45
C SER A 88 26.38 38.34 1.66
N THR A 89 25.08 38.43 1.56
CA THR A 89 24.22 38.97 2.61
C THR A 89 23.77 37.88 3.59
N ILE A 90 23.34 38.31 4.80
CA ILE A 90 22.70 37.39 5.76
C ILE A 90 21.41 36.77 5.20
N LEU A 91 20.73 37.50 4.31
CA LEU A 91 19.53 37.01 3.63
C LEU A 91 19.84 35.80 2.73
N ASP A 92 20.93 35.90 1.95
CA ASP A 92 21.39 34.80 1.09
C ASP A 92 21.79 33.57 1.90
N LEU A 93 22.47 33.78 3.03
CA LEU A 93 22.84 32.70 3.94
C LEU A 93 21.58 32.00 4.51
N ASN A 94 20.61 32.76 5.01
CA ASN A 94 19.36 32.21 5.53
C ASN A 94 18.54 31.46 4.47
N ALA A 95 18.51 32.00 3.22
CA ALA A 95 17.88 31.33 2.12
C ALA A 95 18.54 29.96 1.84
N SER A 96 19.88 29.90 1.86
CA SER A 96 20.64 28.67 1.63
C SER A 96 20.42 27.62 2.75
N ILE A 97 20.26 28.04 4.00
CA ILE A 97 19.93 27.18 5.13
C ILE A 97 18.54 26.55 4.91
N THR A 98 17.56 27.40 4.58
CA THR A 98 16.17 26.96 4.35
C THR A 98 16.11 25.98 3.19
N GLU A 99 16.81 26.24 2.09
CA GLU A 99 16.89 25.35 0.93
C GLU A 99 17.52 23.99 1.29
N LYS A 100 18.63 23.99 2.03
CA LYS A 100 19.29 22.75 2.52
C LYS A 100 18.36 21.93 3.39
N ASP A 101 17.71 22.56 4.36
CA ASP A 101 16.82 21.87 5.28
C ASP A 101 15.57 21.31 4.59
N ARG A 102 15.05 22.04 3.58
CA ARG A 102 13.95 21.54 2.74
C ARG A 102 14.40 20.32 1.92
N ALA A 103 15.53 20.41 1.23
CA ALA A 103 16.05 19.30 0.42
C ALA A 103 16.30 18.05 1.25
N ARG A 104 16.79 18.21 2.49
CA ARG A 104 16.98 17.11 3.43
C ARG A 104 15.65 16.46 3.83
N ARG A 105 14.63 17.26 4.17
CA ARG A 105 13.29 16.74 4.49
C ARG A 105 12.67 16.00 3.31
N ASP A 106 12.82 16.54 2.11
CA ASP A 106 12.27 15.94 0.87
C ASP A 106 12.94 14.58 0.59
N TYR A 107 14.26 14.46 0.79
CA TYR A 107 14.98 13.20 0.66
C TYR A 107 14.52 12.15 1.70
N ILE A 108 14.38 12.54 2.97
CA ILE A 108 13.89 11.65 4.02
C ILE A 108 12.45 11.19 3.73
N THR A 109 11.61 12.09 3.24
CA THR A 109 10.23 11.76 2.85
C THR A 109 10.19 10.80 1.67
N ALA A 110 11.06 10.99 0.67
CA ALA A 110 11.18 10.08 -0.45
C ALA A 110 11.62 8.68 -0.02
N LEU A 111 12.61 8.58 0.88
CA LEU A 111 13.06 7.32 1.49
C LEU A 111 11.94 6.64 2.29
N LYS A 112 11.23 7.37 3.12
CA LYS A 112 10.09 6.83 3.89
C LYS A 112 9.07 6.22 2.95
N THR A 113 8.69 6.94 1.88
CA THR A 113 7.71 6.46 0.90
C THR A 113 8.21 5.21 0.17
N TYR A 114 9.50 5.16 -0.18
CA TYR A 114 10.13 4.00 -0.81
C TYR A 114 10.00 2.74 0.06
N TRP A 115 10.39 2.84 1.33
CA TRP A 115 10.29 1.72 2.27
C TRP A 115 8.85 1.33 2.58
N SER A 116 7.95 2.31 2.67
CA SER A 116 6.52 2.05 2.86
C SER A 116 5.92 1.25 1.70
N LEU A 117 6.28 1.58 0.45
CA LEU A 117 5.87 0.83 -0.73
C LEU A 117 6.50 -0.57 -0.75
N TYR A 118 7.78 -0.71 -0.43
CA TYR A 118 8.46 -2.00 -0.35
C TYR A 118 7.77 -2.97 0.61
N TYR A 119 7.55 -2.52 1.85
CA TYR A 119 6.88 -3.34 2.86
C TYR A 119 5.39 -3.53 2.55
N GLY A 120 4.75 -2.58 1.88
CA GLY A 120 3.39 -2.73 1.39
C GLY A 120 3.27 -3.86 0.36
N ILE A 121 4.14 -3.92 -0.63
CA ILE A 121 4.18 -5.00 -1.62
C ILE A 121 4.48 -6.33 -0.94
N ARG A 122 5.48 -6.37 -0.05
CA ARG A 122 5.84 -7.55 0.73
C ARG A 122 4.66 -8.09 1.54
N SER A 123 3.92 -7.21 2.22
CA SER A 123 2.73 -7.58 3.01
C SER A 123 1.59 -8.09 2.15
N MET A 124 1.34 -7.47 0.99
CA MET A 124 0.26 -7.89 0.08
C MET A 124 0.54 -9.21 -0.61
N THR A 125 1.80 -9.45 -0.99
CA THR A 125 2.19 -10.67 -1.73
C THR A 125 2.53 -11.84 -0.82
N GLY A 126 2.76 -11.60 0.48
CA GLY A 126 3.26 -12.61 1.41
C GLY A 126 4.67 -13.12 1.05
N TYR A 127 5.43 -12.37 0.23
CA TYR A 127 6.72 -12.80 -0.31
C TYR A 127 7.85 -11.90 0.17
N ASP A 128 8.95 -12.49 0.62
CA ASP A 128 10.18 -11.79 0.99
C ASP A 128 11.11 -11.70 -0.23
N PHE A 129 11.14 -10.52 -0.85
CA PHE A 129 11.97 -10.26 -2.03
C PHE A 129 13.47 -10.24 -1.75
N GLN A 130 13.86 -10.09 -0.51
CA GLN A 130 15.27 -10.03 -0.11
C GLN A 130 15.84 -11.44 0.06
N ASN A 131 15.06 -12.36 0.63
CA ASN A 131 15.44 -13.74 0.85
C ASN A 131 14.90 -14.69 -0.23
N HIS A 132 14.14 -14.19 -1.20
CA HIS A 132 13.53 -14.95 -2.29
C HIS A 132 12.67 -16.15 -1.81
N CYS A 133 11.95 -15.98 -0.69
CA CYS A 133 11.09 -17.02 -0.10
C CYS A 133 9.76 -16.44 0.39
N PRO A 134 8.72 -17.25 0.60
CA PRO A 134 7.52 -16.84 1.30
C PRO A 134 7.84 -16.32 2.70
N ILE A 135 7.09 -15.30 3.18
CA ILE A 135 7.35 -14.70 4.50
C ILE A 135 7.24 -15.72 5.63
N GLU A 136 6.36 -16.73 5.50
CA GLU A 136 6.20 -17.81 6.50
C GLU A 136 7.50 -18.60 6.72
N GLU A 137 8.33 -18.77 5.69
CA GLU A 137 9.63 -19.45 5.78
C GLU A 137 10.75 -18.54 6.28
N SER A 138 10.58 -17.22 6.16
CA SER A 138 11.57 -16.23 6.59
C SER A 138 11.50 -15.87 8.08
N LEU A 139 10.41 -16.27 8.76
CA LEU A 139 10.24 -15.98 10.17
C LEU A 139 11.00 -16.98 11.04
N PRO A 140 11.82 -16.52 12.01
CA PRO A 140 12.66 -17.39 12.87
C PRO A 140 11.87 -18.12 13.96
N TYR A 141 10.56 -18.28 13.82
CA TYR A 141 9.73 -19.00 14.78
C TYR A 141 9.60 -20.47 14.38
N LYS A 142 10.51 -21.26 14.91
CA LYS A 142 10.28 -22.66 15.25
C LYS A 142 10.32 -22.81 16.76
#